data_8a4f12d33b28b404a09abd932245bf10
#
_entry.id   8a4f12d33b28b404a09abd932245bf10
#
_cell.length_a   1.000
_cell.length_b   1.000
_cell.length_c   1.000
_cell.angle_alpha   90.00
_cell.angle_beta   90.00
_cell.angle_gamma   90.00
#
_symmetry.space_group_name_H-M   'P 1'
#
loop_
_entity.id
_entity.type
_entity.pdbx_description
1 polymer ?
#
loop_
_entity_poly.entity_id
_entity_poly.type
_entity_poly.pdbx_seq_one_letter_code
_entity_poly.pdbx_strand_id
1 'polypeptide(L)'
;MPELPEVEAARRVAQRVARGRRIVDVWCADDPIVFERIPAARWRRALRGRRVRAVKRHGKHLWFELDRRPWPCMHFGMTGGFHTPGRGTLRLVAHGKKGPGLTWPPRFVKLIVKFDDGGELAFADARRLGRARLRVDPAAEPPISLLGFDAWRGLPPPASFKRLVTARSSPMKALLLDQSFAAGVGNWIADEVLYQARIDPRRRAGTLTDEEIRRLRAALARVIAVSVRARNDSDRYPRTWLFHDRWGRNPKAYTARGEKIRHDTIGGRTTAWVPSVQG
;
A
#
# COMPACT_ATOMS: atom_id res chain seq x y z
N MET A 1 -0.85 8.02 2.82
CA MET A 1 0.15 7.04 2.36
C MET A 1 -0.59 5.91 1.70
N PRO A 2 -0.23 5.52 0.48
CA PRO A 2 -0.81 4.35 -0.15
C PRO A 2 -0.58 3.10 0.70
N GLU A 3 -1.65 2.35 0.96
CA GLU A 3 -1.62 1.08 1.65
C GLU A 3 -1.84 -0.05 0.63
N LEU A 4 -1.99 -1.28 1.05
CA LEU A 4 -2.08 -2.43 0.16
C LEU A 4 -3.14 -2.28 -0.95
N PRO A 5 -4.39 -1.83 -0.69
CA PRO A 5 -5.40 -1.73 -1.74
C PRO A 5 -5.04 -0.71 -2.83
N GLU A 6 -4.45 0.42 -2.44
CA GLU A 6 -4.00 1.46 -3.36
C GLU A 6 -2.85 0.96 -4.24
N VAL A 7 -1.89 0.26 -3.63
CA VAL A 7 -0.75 -0.31 -4.35
C VAL A 7 -1.20 -1.46 -5.28
N GLU A 8 -2.17 -2.28 -4.87
CA GLU A 8 -2.75 -3.32 -5.72
C GLU A 8 -3.53 -2.72 -6.91
N ALA A 9 -4.26 -1.62 -6.69
CA ALA A 9 -4.94 -0.90 -7.77
C ALA A 9 -3.92 -0.36 -8.78
N ALA A 10 -2.83 0.25 -8.31
CA ALA A 10 -1.73 0.72 -9.16
C ALA A 10 -1.04 -0.43 -9.91
N ARG A 11 -0.79 -1.58 -9.23
CA ARG A 11 -0.26 -2.78 -9.88
C ARG A 11 -1.14 -3.24 -11.03
N ARG A 12 -2.47 -3.27 -10.83
CA ARG A 12 -3.43 -3.66 -11.89
C ARG A 12 -3.39 -2.72 -13.10
N VAL A 13 -3.25 -1.42 -12.87
CA VAL A 13 -3.08 -0.44 -13.96
C VAL A 13 -1.78 -0.70 -14.70
N ALA A 14 -0.66 -0.79 -13.97
CA ALA A 14 0.66 -1.08 -14.55
C ALA A 14 0.66 -2.41 -15.34
N GLN A 15 0.05 -3.46 -14.78
CA GLN A 15 -0.09 -4.77 -15.45
C GLN A 15 -0.84 -4.67 -16.78
N ARG A 16 -1.92 -3.87 -16.83
CA ARG A 16 -2.73 -3.70 -18.05
C ARG A 16 -1.97 -2.94 -19.13
N VAL A 17 -1.21 -1.92 -18.74
CA VAL A 17 -0.48 -1.05 -19.66
C VAL A 17 0.81 -1.70 -20.15
N ALA A 18 1.49 -2.49 -19.28
CA ALA A 18 2.86 -2.90 -19.57
C ALA A 18 3.02 -4.38 -19.96
N ARG A 19 2.14 -5.30 -19.46
CA ARG A 19 2.36 -6.73 -19.65
C ARG A 19 2.38 -7.13 -21.13
N GLY A 20 3.39 -7.91 -21.51
CA GLY A 20 3.61 -8.42 -22.85
C GLY A 20 4.28 -7.43 -23.80
N ARG A 21 4.43 -6.16 -23.39
CA ARG A 21 4.93 -5.08 -24.22
C ARG A 21 6.43 -4.87 -24.04
N ARG A 22 7.05 -4.33 -25.08
CA ARG A 22 8.45 -3.92 -25.07
C ARG A 22 8.55 -2.44 -24.70
N ILE A 23 9.49 -2.12 -23.85
CA ILE A 23 9.83 -0.75 -23.50
C ILE A 23 10.67 -0.14 -24.62
N VAL A 24 10.14 0.86 -25.32
CA VAL A 24 10.81 1.52 -26.45
C VAL A 24 11.54 2.78 -26.02
N ASP A 25 11.01 3.50 -25.02
CA ASP A 25 11.64 4.70 -24.51
C ASP A 25 11.47 4.83 -22.99
N VAL A 26 12.44 5.51 -22.36
CA VAL A 26 12.49 5.74 -20.91
C VAL A 26 13.02 7.14 -20.63
N TRP A 27 12.18 7.98 -20.07
CA TRP A 27 12.59 9.21 -19.44
C TRP A 27 12.72 9.01 -17.93
N CYS A 28 13.80 9.49 -17.34
CA CYS A 28 14.10 9.38 -15.92
C CYS A 28 14.65 10.72 -15.41
N ALA A 29 14.05 11.25 -14.36
CA ALA A 29 14.54 12.44 -13.67
C ALA A 29 15.90 12.15 -13.00
N ASP A 30 16.72 13.16 -12.88
CA ASP A 30 17.90 13.12 -12.02
C ASP A 30 17.49 13.42 -10.58
N ASP A 31 17.05 12.39 -9.87
CA ASP A 31 16.57 12.49 -8.48
C ASP A 31 17.27 11.45 -7.59
N PRO A 32 18.39 11.79 -6.95
CA PRO A 32 19.20 10.86 -6.18
C PRO A 32 18.47 10.31 -4.95
N ILE A 33 17.42 10.97 -4.47
CA ILE A 33 16.63 10.51 -3.33
C ILE A 33 15.67 9.39 -3.75
N VAL A 34 14.90 9.63 -4.83
CA VAL A 34 13.91 8.66 -5.31
C VAL A 34 14.59 7.42 -5.90
N PHE A 35 15.69 7.61 -6.64
CA PHE A 35 16.43 6.53 -7.31
C PHE A 35 17.63 6.00 -6.51
N GLU A 36 17.74 6.36 -5.22
CA GLU A 36 18.81 5.90 -4.32
C GLU A 36 20.20 6.02 -4.94
N ARG A 37 20.50 7.20 -5.48
CA ARG A 37 21.79 7.56 -6.14
C ARG A 37 22.11 6.75 -7.42
N ILE A 38 21.16 5.97 -7.95
CA ILE A 38 21.35 5.32 -9.25
C ILE A 38 21.11 6.36 -10.35
N PRO A 39 22.10 6.63 -11.21
CA PRO A 39 21.99 7.65 -12.27
C PRO A 39 20.87 7.32 -13.27
N ALA A 40 20.22 8.36 -13.81
CA ALA A 40 19.18 8.24 -14.82
C ALA A 40 19.61 7.43 -16.06
N ALA A 41 20.87 7.56 -16.48
CA ALA A 41 21.44 6.79 -17.59
C ALA A 41 21.41 5.27 -17.32
N ARG A 42 21.68 4.84 -16.08
CA ARG A 42 21.60 3.42 -15.70
C ARG A 42 20.17 2.90 -15.72
N TRP A 43 19.19 3.72 -15.31
CA TRP A 43 17.78 3.38 -15.41
C TRP A 43 17.33 3.20 -16.85
N ARG A 44 17.67 4.15 -17.74
CA ARG A 44 17.37 4.05 -19.18
C ARG A 44 17.95 2.78 -19.79
N ARG A 45 19.24 2.50 -19.54
CA ARG A 45 19.91 1.29 -20.05
C ARG A 45 19.30 -0.02 -19.50
N ALA A 46 18.90 -0.03 -18.24
CA ALA A 46 18.29 -1.21 -17.61
C ALA A 46 16.91 -1.56 -18.18
N LEU A 47 16.13 -0.55 -18.59
CA LEU A 47 14.74 -0.74 -19.00
C LEU A 47 14.52 -0.75 -20.50
N ARG A 48 15.22 0.10 -21.27
CA ARG A 48 15.01 0.23 -22.73
C ARG A 48 15.25 -1.09 -23.45
N GLY A 49 14.35 -1.44 -24.36
CA GLY A 49 14.37 -2.67 -25.16
C GLY A 49 13.88 -3.90 -24.40
N ARG A 50 13.54 -3.81 -23.12
CA ARG A 50 13.06 -4.93 -22.31
C ARG A 50 11.58 -5.20 -22.54
N ARG A 51 11.20 -6.48 -22.47
CA ARG A 51 9.79 -6.90 -22.49
C ARG A 51 9.30 -7.13 -21.06
N VAL A 52 8.15 -6.56 -20.72
CA VAL A 52 7.52 -6.77 -19.41
C VAL A 52 6.74 -8.08 -19.41
N ARG A 53 7.13 -9.02 -18.55
CA ARG A 53 6.46 -10.32 -18.38
C ARG A 53 5.26 -10.21 -17.43
N ALA A 54 5.48 -9.53 -16.28
CA ALA A 54 4.44 -9.36 -15.26
C ALA A 54 4.72 -8.13 -14.39
N VAL A 55 3.68 -7.67 -13.67
CA VAL A 55 3.84 -6.72 -12.56
C VAL A 55 3.38 -7.41 -11.28
N LYS A 56 4.29 -7.55 -10.35
CA LYS A 56 4.10 -8.25 -9.07
C LYS A 56 4.03 -7.26 -7.91
N ARG A 57 3.55 -7.71 -6.75
CA ARG A 57 3.47 -6.94 -5.52
C ARG A 57 3.67 -7.84 -4.29
N HIS A 58 4.33 -7.30 -3.28
CA HIS A 58 4.31 -7.80 -1.92
C HIS A 58 4.19 -6.62 -0.94
N GLY A 59 3.18 -6.65 -0.07
CA GLY A 59 2.86 -5.52 0.79
C GLY A 59 2.61 -4.22 0.00
N LYS A 60 3.40 -3.21 0.28
CA LYS A 60 3.36 -1.90 -0.38
C LYS A 60 4.42 -1.74 -1.48
N HIS A 61 5.19 -2.79 -1.75
CA HIS A 61 6.20 -2.83 -2.80
C HIS A 61 5.66 -3.53 -4.04
N LEU A 62 6.01 -3.02 -5.21
CA LEU A 62 5.71 -3.63 -6.49
C LEU A 62 6.94 -3.65 -7.38
N TRP A 63 7.00 -4.58 -8.32
CA TRP A 63 8.09 -4.67 -9.29
C TRP A 63 7.59 -5.17 -10.64
N PHE A 64 8.35 -4.84 -11.68
CA PHE A 64 8.11 -5.33 -13.03
C PHE A 64 9.08 -6.46 -13.32
N GLU A 65 8.56 -7.64 -13.58
CA GLU A 65 9.34 -8.76 -14.10
C GLU A 65 9.60 -8.52 -15.59
N LEU A 66 10.85 -8.23 -15.92
CA LEU A 66 11.32 -8.07 -17.28
C LEU A 66 11.88 -9.39 -17.82
N ASP A 67 12.07 -9.47 -19.13
CA ASP A 67 12.72 -10.60 -19.81
C ASP A 67 14.20 -10.77 -19.40
N ARG A 68 14.85 -9.72 -18.93
CA ARG A 68 16.20 -9.72 -18.35
C ARG A 68 16.27 -8.86 -17.09
N ARG A 69 17.14 -9.23 -16.20
CA ARG A 69 17.46 -8.48 -14.96
C ARG A 69 18.44 -7.32 -15.24
N PRO A 70 18.52 -6.28 -14.39
CA PRO A 70 17.75 -6.11 -13.16
C PRO A 70 16.31 -5.64 -13.42
N TRP A 71 15.44 -5.81 -12.42
CA TRP A 71 14.03 -5.43 -12.48
C TRP A 71 13.75 -4.16 -11.67
N PRO A 72 12.90 -3.25 -12.17
CA PRO A 72 12.52 -2.05 -11.43
C PRO A 72 11.52 -2.39 -10.34
N CYS A 73 11.84 -1.96 -9.11
CA CYS A 73 11.02 -2.09 -7.92
C CYS A 73 10.60 -0.73 -7.41
N MET A 74 9.34 -0.57 -7.01
CA MET A 74 8.77 0.70 -6.61
C MET A 74 8.11 0.60 -5.23
N HIS A 75 8.28 1.67 -4.44
CA HIS A 75 7.51 1.95 -3.24
C HIS A 75 7.00 3.39 -3.33
N PHE A 76 5.71 3.61 -3.15
CA PHE A 76 5.11 4.92 -3.42
C PHE A 76 5.33 5.96 -2.31
N GLY A 77 5.89 5.58 -1.18
CA GLY A 77 6.03 6.49 -0.05
C GLY A 77 4.66 6.98 0.42
N MET A 78 4.50 8.30 0.51
CA MET A 78 3.24 8.89 0.98
C MET A 78 2.37 9.47 -0.15
N THR A 79 2.97 9.89 -1.26
CA THR A 79 2.27 10.62 -2.33
C THR A 79 2.56 10.09 -3.72
N GLY A 80 3.46 9.13 -3.83
CA GLY A 80 3.80 8.52 -5.12
C GLY A 80 2.68 7.69 -5.71
N GLY A 81 2.69 7.55 -7.04
CA GLY A 81 1.70 6.75 -7.76
C GLY A 81 2.00 6.61 -9.24
N PHE A 82 1.30 5.69 -9.89
CA PHE A 82 1.33 5.54 -11.34
C PHE A 82 0.23 6.35 -12.01
N HIS A 83 0.57 6.89 -13.19
CA HIS A 83 -0.29 7.68 -14.06
C HIS A 83 -0.22 7.15 -15.48
N THR A 84 -1.30 7.32 -16.24
CA THR A 84 -1.38 7.00 -17.66
C THR A 84 -2.01 8.17 -18.39
N PRO A 85 -1.72 8.40 -19.70
CA PRO A 85 -2.38 9.43 -20.49
C PRO A 85 -3.90 9.30 -20.44
N GLY A 86 -4.60 10.42 -20.38
CA GLY A 86 -6.08 10.48 -20.44
C GLY A 86 -6.84 9.86 -19.26
N ARG A 87 -6.13 9.32 -18.25
CA ARG A 87 -6.76 8.80 -17.03
C ARG A 87 -6.17 9.50 -15.83
N GLY A 88 -7.04 10.17 -15.06
CA GLY A 88 -6.65 10.80 -13.80
C GLY A 88 -5.97 9.83 -12.85
N THR A 89 -5.18 10.39 -11.94
CA THR A 89 -4.51 9.68 -10.84
C THR A 89 -5.43 8.67 -10.20
N LEU A 90 -4.89 7.50 -9.89
CA LEU A 90 -5.50 6.63 -8.89
C LEU A 90 -5.78 7.49 -7.64
N ARG A 91 -7.06 7.66 -7.27
CA ARG A 91 -7.45 8.39 -6.07
C ARG A 91 -6.74 7.76 -4.88
N LEU A 92 -5.81 8.49 -4.30
CA LEU A 92 -5.30 8.15 -2.98
C LEU A 92 -6.37 8.59 -1.98
N VAL A 93 -6.95 7.64 -1.30
CA VAL A 93 -8.04 7.79 -0.34
C VAL A 93 -7.82 8.93 0.68
N ALA A 94 -6.58 9.23 1.01
CA ALA A 94 -6.23 10.20 2.05
C ALA A 94 -6.58 11.67 1.75
N HIS A 95 -7.04 12.03 0.55
CA HIS A 95 -7.04 13.46 0.20
C HIS A 95 -8.34 14.04 -0.36
N GLY A 96 -9.46 13.31 -0.41
CA GLY A 96 -10.79 13.89 -0.70
C GLY A 96 -10.89 14.82 -1.92
N LYS A 97 -9.80 15.19 -2.55
CA LYS A 97 -9.73 16.15 -3.65
C LYS A 97 -9.59 15.41 -4.98
N LYS A 98 -10.27 15.90 -5.99
CA LYS A 98 -10.00 15.58 -7.40
C LYS A 98 -8.49 15.67 -7.59
N GLY A 99 -7.86 14.58 -8.07
CA GLY A 99 -6.42 14.58 -8.34
C GLY A 99 -6.01 15.71 -9.26
N PRO A 100 -4.72 16.08 -9.30
CA PRO A 100 -4.23 17.09 -10.23
C PRO A 100 -4.69 16.74 -11.65
N GLY A 101 -5.05 17.75 -12.42
CA GLY A 101 -5.71 17.65 -13.71
C GLY A 101 -5.04 16.69 -14.69
N LEU A 102 -5.77 16.40 -15.76
CA LEU A 102 -5.44 15.45 -16.85
C LEU A 102 -4.21 15.82 -17.71
N THR A 103 -3.31 16.66 -17.21
CA THR A 103 -2.09 17.06 -17.93
C THR A 103 -1.12 15.90 -18.02
N TRP A 104 -0.61 15.65 -19.22
CA TRP A 104 0.45 14.70 -19.47
C TRP A 104 1.71 15.40 -19.98
N PRO A 105 2.90 15.11 -19.47
CA PRO A 105 3.17 14.24 -18.30
C PRO A 105 2.65 14.83 -16.98
N PRO A 106 2.41 13.97 -15.95
CA PRO A 106 1.94 14.45 -14.66
C PRO A 106 2.97 15.34 -13.97
N ARG A 107 2.49 16.30 -13.18
CA ARG A 107 3.37 17.10 -12.33
C ARG A 107 4.17 16.21 -11.38
N PHE A 108 5.42 16.60 -11.09
CA PHE A 108 6.36 15.84 -10.22
C PHE A 108 6.72 14.44 -10.72
N VAL A 109 6.67 14.23 -12.03
CA VAL A 109 7.07 12.98 -12.66
C VAL A 109 8.53 12.66 -12.34
N LYS A 110 8.82 11.37 -12.13
CA LYS A 110 10.16 10.84 -11.83
C LYS A 110 10.62 9.86 -12.91
N LEU A 111 9.70 9.08 -13.45
CA LEU A 111 9.98 8.10 -14.49
C LEU A 111 8.81 8.06 -15.46
N ILE A 112 9.08 8.04 -16.77
CA ILE A 112 8.11 7.72 -17.82
C ILE A 112 8.65 6.54 -18.60
N VAL A 113 7.81 5.55 -18.83
CA VAL A 113 8.10 4.38 -19.66
C VAL A 113 7.10 4.35 -20.80
N LYS A 114 7.59 4.30 -22.04
CA LYS A 114 6.79 4.16 -23.26
C LYS A 114 6.92 2.75 -23.82
N PHE A 115 5.82 2.22 -24.30
CA PHE A 115 5.72 0.85 -24.81
C PHE A 115 5.51 0.83 -26.34
N ASP A 116 5.82 -0.30 -26.95
CA ASP A 116 5.77 -0.53 -28.40
C ASP A 116 4.37 -0.43 -29.03
N ASP A 117 3.31 -0.43 -28.22
CA ASP A 117 1.93 -0.21 -28.64
C ASP A 117 1.44 1.24 -28.45
N GLY A 118 2.34 2.16 -28.12
CA GLY A 118 2.03 3.56 -27.79
C GLY A 118 1.54 3.79 -26.37
N GLY A 119 1.40 2.76 -25.55
CA GLY A 119 1.05 2.89 -24.14
C GLY A 119 2.16 3.59 -23.35
N GLU A 120 1.77 4.41 -22.36
CA GLU A 120 2.72 5.09 -21.47
C GLU A 120 2.35 4.91 -20.01
N LEU A 121 3.37 4.81 -19.16
CA LEU A 121 3.22 4.74 -17.71
C LEU A 121 4.21 5.69 -17.04
N ALA A 122 3.71 6.60 -16.21
CA ALA A 122 4.54 7.50 -15.42
C ALA A 122 4.49 7.16 -13.94
N PHE A 123 5.63 7.28 -13.26
CA PHE A 123 5.72 7.36 -11.80
C PHE A 123 5.93 8.81 -11.40
N ALA A 124 5.04 9.36 -10.57
CA ALA A 124 5.16 10.70 -10.02
C ALA A 124 5.17 10.67 -8.50
N ASP A 125 5.94 11.56 -7.86
CA ASP A 125 5.99 11.70 -6.40
C ASP A 125 6.40 13.12 -6.00
N ALA A 126 5.43 13.88 -5.48
CA ALA A 126 5.62 15.27 -5.10
C ALA A 126 6.50 15.45 -3.86
N ARG A 127 6.49 14.48 -2.93
CA ARG A 127 7.21 14.58 -1.66
C ARG A 127 8.55 13.86 -1.64
N ARG A 128 8.91 13.17 -2.71
CA ARG A 128 10.17 12.42 -2.84
C ARG A 128 10.37 11.38 -1.71
N LEU A 129 9.26 10.84 -1.18
CA LEU A 129 9.28 9.79 -0.15
C LEU A 129 9.14 8.38 -0.75
N GLY A 130 8.80 8.30 -2.02
CA GLY A 130 8.84 7.07 -2.80
C GLY A 130 10.27 6.62 -3.07
N ARG A 131 10.42 5.36 -3.41
CA ARG A 131 11.71 4.78 -3.79
C ARG A 131 11.55 3.92 -5.04
N ALA A 132 12.48 4.10 -5.95
CA ALA A 132 12.64 3.26 -7.13
C ALA A 132 14.01 2.60 -7.10
N ARG A 133 14.04 1.28 -7.23
CA ARG A 133 15.24 0.44 -7.12
C ARG A 133 15.38 -0.48 -8.32
N LEU A 134 16.59 -0.83 -8.66
CA LEU A 134 16.89 -1.93 -9.57
C LEU A 134 17.35 -3.13 -8.74
N ARG A 135 16.68 -4.28 -8.89
CA ARG A 135 16.97 -5.52 -8.16
C ARG A 135 17.16 -6.68 -9.12
N VAL A 136 18.06 -7.59 -8.78
CA VAL A 136 18.27 -8.83 -9.54
C VAL A 136 17.18 -9.83 -9.16
N ASP A 137 16.89 -9.97 -7.88
CA ASP A 137 15.79 -10.77 -7.36
C ASP A 137 15.02 -10.00 -6.27
N PRO A 138 13.96 -9.27 -6.64
CA PRO A 138 13.19 -8.46 -5.68
C PRO A 138 12.66 -9.26 -4.48
N ALA A 139 12.30 -10.53 -4.66
CA ALA A 139 11.77 -11.34 -3.58
C ALA A 139 12.85 -11.77 -2.58
N ALA A 140 14.08 -11.98 -3.05
CA ALA A 140 15.21 -12.40 -2.24
C ALA A 140 16.02 -11.23 -1.66
N GLU A 141 15.83 -10.02 -2.18
CA GLU A 141 16.60 -8.83 -1.77
C GLU A 141 15.79 -7.88 -0.86
N PRO A 142 16.45 -7.20 0.11
CA PRO A 142 15.84 -6.12 0.85
C PRO A 142 15.34 -4.98 -0.07
N PRO A 143 14.23 -4.33 0.31
CA PRO A 143 13.46 -4.50 1.54
C PRO A 143 12.42 -5.63 1.48
N ILE A 144 12.14 -6.24 0.32
CA ILE A 144 11.02 -7.18 0.16
C ILE A 144 11.27 -8.49 0.92
N SER A 145 12.50 -9.00 0.92
CA SER A 145 12.88 -10.22 1.67
C SER A 145 12.72 -10.10 3.19
N LEU A 146 12.64 -8.87 3.72
CA LEU A 146 12.47 -8.60 5.15
C LEU A 146 11.00 -8.41 5.56
N LEU A 147 10.07 -8.48 4.62
CA LEU A 147 8.65 -8.30 4.88
C LEU A 147 8.02 -9.58 5.42
N GLY A 148 7.02 -9.41 6.28
CA GLY A 148 6.18 -10.50 6.75
C GLY A 148 5.18 -10.96 5.69
N PHE A 149 4.13 -11.66 6.12
CA PHE A 149 3.12 -12.17 5.19
C PHE A 149 2.41 -11.04 4.45
N ASP A 150 2.17 -11.23 3.16
CA ASP A 150 1.31 -10.32 2.38
C ASP A 150 -0.14 -10.40 2.87
N ALA A 151 -0.68 -9.30 3.37
CA ALA A 151 -2.00 -9.30 4.01
C ALA A 151 -3.16 -9.63 3.06
N TRP A 152 -2.93 -9.65 1.74
CA TRP A 152 -3.91 -10.04 0.74
C TRP A 152 -3.79 -11.51 0.29
N ARG A 153 -2.58 -11.93 -0.07
CA ARG A 153 -2.36 -13.22 -0.72
C ARG A 153 -1.60 -14.23 0.13
N GLY A 154 -1.04 -13.78 1.24
CA GLY A 154 -0.21 -14.60 2.10
C GLY A 154 -0.71 -14.69 3.54
N LEU A 155 -2.00 -14.40 3.81
CA LEU A 155 -2.54 -14.49 5.17
C LEU A 155 -2.39 -15.91 5.73
N PRO A 156 -1.63 -16.10 6.83
CA PRO A 156 -1.32 -17.42 7.36
C PRO A 156 -2.58 -18.21 7.80
N PRO A 157 -2.53 -19.55 7.78
CA PRO A 157 -3.55 -20.38 8.39
C PRO A 157 -3.77 -20.03 9.87
N PRO A 158 -4.97 -20.31 10.45
CA PRO A 158 -5.34 -19.87 11.81
C PRO A 158 -4.28 -20.18 12.87
N ALA A 159 -3.77 -21.42 12.95
CA ALA A 159 -2.78 -21.82 13.94
C ALA A 159 -1.45 -21.07 13.78
N SER A 160 -0.99 -20.86 12.55
CA SER A 160 0.24 -20.10 12.29
C SER A 160 0.05 -18.62 12.59
N PHE A 161 -1.11 -18.03 12.23
CA PHE A 161 -1.44 -16.65 12.57
C PHE A 161 -1.46 -16.44 14.09
N LYS A 162 -2.07 -17.36 14.86
CA LYS A 162 -2.05 -17.35 16.33
C LYS A 162 -0.61 -17.30 16.86
N ARG A 163 0.26 -18.23 16.43
CA ARG A 163 1.66 -18.24 16.85
C ARG A 163 2.38 -16.92 16.56
N LEU A 164 2.16 -16.33 15.38
CA LEU A 164 2.78 -15.06 15.01
C LEU A 164 2.32 -13.89 15.89
N VAL A 165 1.04 -13.86 16.29
CA VAL A 165 0.49 -12.83 17.17
C VAL A 165 0.98 -13.01 18.60
N THR A 166 0.85 -14.22 19.16
CA THR A 166 1.19 -14.50 20.57
C THR A 166 2.69 -14.39 20.87
N ALA A 167 3.54 -14.53 19.87
CA ALA A 167 4.99 -14.31 19.99
C ALA A 167 5.40 -12.84 20.11
N ARG A 168 4.43 -11.89 20.13
CA ARG A 168 4.70 -10.44 20.17
C ARG A 168 4.13 -9.81 21.44
N SER A 169 4.90 -8.86 22.01
CA SER A 169 4.50 -8.09 23.21
C SER A 169 4.07 -6.67 22.91
N SER A 170 4.20 -6.21 21.65
CA SER A 170 3.83 -4.86 21.24
C SER A 170 2.31 -4.62 21.31
N PRO A 171 1.88 -3.35 21.41
CA PRO A 171 0.47 -2.99 21.23
C PRO A 171 -0.05 -3.46 19.86
N MET A 172 -1.31 -3.90 19.79
CA MET A 172 -1.91 -4.44 18.57
C MET A 172 -1.84 -3.47 17.38
N LYS A 173 -2.02 -2.17 17.63
CA LYS A 173 -1.85 -1.16 16.57
C LYS A 173 -0.43 -1.16 16.02
N ALA A 174 0.57 -1.20 16.87
CA ALA A 174 1.97 -1.22 16.46
C ALA A 174 2.32 -2.50 15.70
N LEU A 175 1.84 -3.65 16.17
CA LEU A 175 2.04 -4.93 15.49
C LEU A 175 1.46 -4.94 14.06
N LEU A 176 0.23 -4.47 13.90
CA LEU A 176 -0.40 -4.40 12.56
C LEU A 176 0.32 -3.45 11.60
N LEU A 177 0.99 -2.42 12.12
CA LEU A 177 1.79 -1.48 11.32
C LEU A 177 3.19 -2.01 10.98
N ASP A 178 3.67 -3.02 11.70
CA ASP A 178 4.95 -3.66 11.44
C ASP A 178 4.91 -4.43 10.12
N GLN A 179 5.65 -3.95 9.14
CA GLN A 179 5.70 -4.56 7.82
C GLN A 179 6.41 -5.92 7.83
N SER A 180 7.21 -6.22 8.85
CA SER A 180 7.81 -7.56 9.07
C SER A 180 6.81 -8.57 9.64
N PHE A 181 5.65 -8.10 10.13
CA PHE A 181 4.53 -8.94 10.54
C PHE A 181 3.48 -9.03 9.42
N ALA A 182 2.83 -7.90 9.07
CA ALA A 182 1.73 -7.85 8.11
C ALA A 182 2.02 -6.86 6.96
N ALA A 183 2.72 -7.33 5.94
CA ALA A 183 3.09 -6.50 4.81
C ALA A 183 1.87 -5.94 4.08
N GLY A 184 1.84 -4.62 3.94
CA GLY A 184 0.77 -3.91 3.26
C GLY A 184 -0.22 -3.20 4.17
N VAL A 185 -0.35 -3.62 5.42
CA VAL A 185 -1.20 -2.93 6.40
C VAL A 185 -0.61 -1.56 6.72
N GLY A 186 -1.44 -0.55 6.69
CA GLY A 186 -1.09 0.80 7.08
C GLY A 186 -2.05 1.36 8.12
N ASN A 187 -2.07 2.68 8.24
CA ASN A 187 -2.73 3.33 9.37
C ASN A 187 -4.25 3.15 9.36
N TRP A 188 -4.88 3.34 8.19
CA TRP A 188 -6.32 3.21 8.11
C TRP A 188 -6.77 1.75 8.17
N ILE A 189 -6.04 0.83 7.54
CA ILE A 189 -6.35 -0.61 7.60
C ILE A 189 -6.25 -1.12 9.04
N ALA A 190 -5.20 -0.73 9.77
CA ALA A 190 -5.03 -1.16 11.15
C ALA A 190 -6.16 -0.65 12.06
N ASP A 191 -6.57 0.62 11.93
CA ASP A 191 -7.70 1.15 12.69
C ASP A 191 -8.99 0.39 12.37
N GLU A 192 -9.30 0.22 11.08
CA GLU A 192 -10.50 -0.49 10.64
C GLU A 192 -10.55 -1.95 11.11
N VAL A 193 -9.41 -2.66 10.99
CA VAL A 193 -9.29 -4.05 11.42
C VAL A 193 -9.52 -4.19 12.93
N LEU A 194 -8.92 -3.32 13.74
CA LEU A 194 -9.08 -3.35 15.19
C LEU A 194 -10.52 -2.99 15.62
N TYR A 195 -11.14 -2.02 14.95
CA TYR A 195 -12.53 -1.67 15.17
C TYR A 195 -13.46 -2.87 14.89
N GLN A 196 -13.32 -3.50 13.71
CA GLN A 196 -14.14 -4.66 13.35
C GLN A 196 -13.84 -5.91 14.20
N ALA A 197 -12.63 -6.05 14.69
CA ALA A 197 -12.26 -7.14 15.61
C ALA A 197 -12.67 -6.88 17.05
N ARG A 198 -13.10 -5.64 17.41
CA ARG A 198 -13.43 -5.20 18.76
C ARG A 198 -12.25 -5.39 19.72
N ILE A 199 -11.08 -4.88 19.32
CA ILE A 199 -9.83 -4.99 20.08
C ILE A 199 -9.29 -3.60 20.34
N ASP A 200 -9.01 -3.29 21.63
CA ASP A 200 -8.31 -2.06 22.00
C ASP A 200 -6.96 -1.98 21.29
N PRO A 201 -6.67 -0.91 20.55
CA PRO A 201 -5.41 -0.75 19.83
C PRO A 201 -4.16 -0.76 20.73
N ARG A 202 -4.30 -0.50 22.03
CA ARG A 202 -3.23 -0.53 23.04
C ARG A 202 -2.99 -1.92 23.60
N ARG A 203 -3.94 -2.85 23.47
CA ARG A 203 -3.86 -4.21 24.00
C ARG A 203 -2.59 -4.90 23.49
N ARG A 204 -1.83 -5.54 24.38
CA ARG A 204 -0.63 -6.28 24.03
C ARG A 204 -0.98 -7.55 23.23
N ALA A 205 -0.28 -7.80 22.14
CA ALA A 205 -0.60 -8.89 21.21
C ALA A 205 -0.59 -10.26 21.88
N GLY A 206 0.39 -10.52 22.74
CA GLY A 206 0.52 -11.79 23.47
C GLY A 206 -0.56 -12.07 24.52
N THR A 207 -1.42 -11.08 24.84
CA THR A 207 -2.49 -11.22 25.82
C THR A 207 -3.88 -11.48 25.20
N LEU A 208 -3.95 -11.57 23.86
CA LEU A 208 -5.22 -11.82 23.17
C LEU A 208 -5.67 -13.27 23.41
N THR A 209 -6.98 -13.42 23.62
CA THR A 209 -7.63 -14.73 23.65
C THR A 209 -7.71 -15.34 22.25
N ASP A 210 -7.96 -16.65 22.18
CA ASP A 210 -8.12 -17.36 20.90
C ASP A 210 -9.30 -16.79 20.07
N GLU A 211 -10.37 -16.37 20.74
CA GLU A 211 -11.52 -15.75 20.10
C GLU A 211 -11.16 -14.38 19.49
N GLU A 212 -10.42 -13.55 20.22
CA GLU A 212 -9.95 -12.25 19.73
C GLU A 212 -9.01 -12.43 18.52
N ILE A 213 -8.12 -13.42 18.57
CA ILE A 213 -7.21 -13.72 17.44
C ILE A 213 -7.99 -14.21 16.21
N ARG A 214 -9.03 -15.03 16.40
CA ARG A 214 -9.93 -15.45 15.30
C ARG A 214 -10.65 -14.25 14.68
N ARG A 215 -11.24 -13.35 15.51
CA ARG A 215 -11.88 -12.12 15.04
C ARG A 215 -10.89 -11.21 14.32
N LEU A 216 -9.68 -11.01 14.86
CA LEU A 216 -8.63 -10.21 14.25
C LEU A 216 -8.27 -10.72 12.85
N ARG A 217 -8.03 -12.02 12.71
CA ARG A 217 -7.69 -12.64 11.42
C ARG A 217 -8.84 -12.49 10.41
N ALA A 218 -10.07 -12.73 10.83
CA ALA A 218 -11.26 -12.60 10.00
C ALA A 218 -11.47 -11.13 9.55
N ALA A 219 -11.30 -10.17 10.46
CA ALA A 219 -11.40 -8.74 10.15
C ALA A 219 -10.32 -8.32 9.14
N LEU A 220 -9.06 -8.74 9.35
CA LEU A 220 -7.96 -8.44 8.42
C LEU A 220 -8.27 -8.99 7.01
N ALA A 221 -8.68 -10.24 6.91
CA ALA A 221 -9.06 -10.86 5.63
C ALA A 221 -10.20 -10.08 4.94
N ARG A 222 -11.25 -9.74 5.68
CA ARG A 222 -12.44 -9.04 5.17
C ARG A 222 -12.11 -7.61 4.72
N VAL A 223 -11.45 -6.82 5.55
CA VAL A 223 -11.09 -5.43 5.23
C VAL A 223 -10.24 -5.36 3.97
N ILE A 224 -9.22 -6.19 3.88
CA ILE A 224 -8.37 -6.25 2.67
C ILE A 224 -9.17 -6.72 1.45
N ALA A 225 -9.97 -7.77 1.56
CA ALA A 225 -10.73 -8.31 0.44
C ALA A 225 -11.71 -7.27 -0.13
N VAL A 226 -12.47 -6.60 0.73
CA VAL A 226 -13.45 -5.58 0.32
C VAL A 226 -12.76 -4.39 -0.34
N SER A 227 -11.71 -3.85 0.28
CA SER A 227 -10.99 -2.69 -0.25
C SER A 227 -10.28 -2.97 -1.59
N VAL A 228 -9.70 -4.15 -1.76
CA VAL A 228 -9.08 -4.57 -3.03
C VAL A 228 -10.13 -4.79 -4.14
N ARG A 229 -11.32 -5.34 -3.80
CA ARG A 229 -12.44 -5.47 -4.75
C ARG A 229 -13.00 -4.13 -5.17
N ALA A 230 -13.08 -3.19 -4.26
CA ALA A 230 -13.51 -1.82 -4.54
C ALA A 230 -12.52 -1.04 -5.46
N ARG A 231 -11.34 -1.60 -5.78
CA ARG A 231 -10.32 -0.98 -6.65
C ARG A 231 -9.89 0.41 -6.16
N ASN A 232 -9.78 0.56 -4.86
CA ASN A 232 -9.44 1.83 -4.21
C ASN A 232 -10.51 2.95 -4.43
N ASP A 233 -11.74 2.57 -4.67
CA ASP A 233 -12.88 3.47 -4.66
C ASP A 233 -13.52 3.42 -3.27
N SER A 234 -13.23 4.42 -2.44
CA SER A 234 -13.70 4.49 -1.07
C SER A 234 -15.22 4.65 -0.94
N ASP A 235 -15.88 5.16 -1.99
CA ASP A 235 -17.34 5.32 -1.99
C ASP A 235 -18.05 3.95 -2.03
N ARG A 236 -17.31 2.90 -2.41
CA ARG A 236 -17.76 1.51 -2.43
C ARG A 236 -17.46 0.75 -1.14
N TYR A 237 -16.83 1.38 -0.14
CA TYR A 237 -16.66 0.77 1.18
C TYR A 237 -17.97 0.81 1.96
N PRO A 238 -18.27 -0.21 2.78
CA PRO A 238 -19.47 -0.19 3.62
C PRO A 238 -19.54 1.08 4.46
N ARG A 239 -20.69 1.74 4.48
CA ARG A 239 -20.90 3.00 5.21
C ARG A 239 -20.67 2.88 6.72
N THR A 240 -20.77 1.66 7.26
CA THR A 240 -20.54 1.37 8.69
C THR A 240 -19.06 1.22 9.05
N TRP A 241 -18.15 1.39 8.10
CA TRP A 241 -16.72 1.34 8.40
C TRP A 241 -16.26 2.60 9.10
N LEU A 242 -15.41 2.42 10.12
CA LEU A 242 -14.68 3.51 10.79
C LEU A 242 -13.89 4.37 9.80
N PHE A 243 -13.50 3.78 8.68
CA PHE A 243 -12.80 4.43 7.58
C PHE A 243 -13.39 5.78 7.18
N HIS A 244 -14.70 5.92 7.14
CA HIS A 244 -15.36 7.15 6.68
C HIS A 244 -15.21 8.33 7.66
N ASP A 245 -15.15 8.04 8.96
CA ASP A 245 -15.27 9.03 10.03
C ASP A 245 -13.94 9.26 10.79
N ARG A 246 -12.91 8.48 10.51
CA ARG A 246 -11.64 8.47 11.25
C ARG A 246 -10.69 9.65 10.96
N TRP A 247 -11.03 10.51 10.04
CA TRP A 247 -10.12 11.54 9.50
C TRP A 247 -10.13 12.84 10.30
N GLY A 248 -8.99 13.59 10.28
CA GLY A 248 -8.92 14.96 10.74
C GLY A 248 -8.83 15.18 12.25
N ARG A 249 -8.69 14.13 13.07
CA ARG A 249 -8.63 14.24 14.56
C ARG A 249 -9.79 15.08 15.14
N ASN A 250 -10.97 14.97 14.55
CA ASN A 250 -12.13 15.70 15.04
C ASN A 250 -12.60 15.13 16.40
N PRO A 251 -12.58 15.92 17.49
CA PRO A 251 -13.01 15.45 18.82
C PRO A 251 -14.51 15.17 18.90
N LYS A 252 -15.28 15.67 17.94
CA LYS A 252 -16.73 15.45 17.82
C LYS A 252 -17.07 14.39 16.76
N ALA A 253 -16.11 13.56 16.35
CA ALA A 253 -16.38 12.50 15.37
C ALA A 253 -17.13 11.33 16.00
N TYR A 254 -18.12 10.83 15.26
CA TYR A 254 -18.91 9.65 15.58
C TYR A 254 -18.91 8.72 14.38
N THR A 255 -19.00 7.42 14.61
CA THR A 255 -19.23 6.44 13.53
C THR A 255 -20.64 6.58 12.99
N ALA A 256 -20.90 5.97 11.83
CA ALA A 256 -22.26 5.88 11.27
C ALA A 256 -23.27 5.19 12.19
N ARG A 257 -22.82 4.54 13.28
CA ARG A 257 -23.64 3.91 14.32
C ARG A 257 -23.83 4.79 15.56
N GLY A 258 -23.34 6.04 15.54
CA GLY A 258 -23.43 6.96 16.68
C GLY A 258 -22.42 6.70 17.80
N GLU A 259 -21.39 5.90 17.57
CA GLU A 259 -20.34 5.59 18.53
C GLU A 259 -19.25 6.68 18.50
N LYS A 260 -18.83 7.18 19.67
CA LYS A 260 -17.83 8.26 19.76
C LYS A 260 -16.43 7.77 19.39
N ILE A 261 -15.79 8.45 18.43
CA ILE A 261 -14.42 8.16 18.01
C ILE A 261 -13.45 8.94 18.90
N ARG A 262 -12.39 8.26 19.36
CA ARG A 262 -11.22 8.88 19.99
C ARG A 262 -10.00 8.80 19.07
N HIS A 263 -9.09 9.76 19.26
CA HIS A 263 -7.85 9.84 18.52
C HIS A 263 -6.67 9.90 19.48
N ASP A 264 -5.89 8.82 19.56
CA ASP A 264 -4.71 8.69 20.39
C ASP A 264 -3.45 8.51 19.52
N THR A 265 -2.27 8.64 20.12
CA THR A 265 -1.01 8.26 19.47
C THR A 265 -0.56 6.91 20.00
N ILE A 266 -0.59 5.88 19.17
CA ILE A 266 -0.20 4.52 19.54
C ILE A 266 0.77 3.99 18.49
N GLY A 267 1.91 3.44 18.92
CA GLY A 267 2.95 2.98 18.00
C GLY A 267 3.52 4.09 17.10
N GLY A 268 3.57 5.34 17.61
CA GLY A 268 4.05 6.49 16.84
C GLY A 268 3.10 7.00 15.76
N ARG A 269 1.85 6.50 15.71
CA ARG A 269 0.86 6.88 14.72
C ARG A 269 -0.45 7.32 15.34
N THR A 270 -1.08 8.34 14.73
CA THR A 270 -2.46 8.69 15.07
C THR A 270 -3.36 7.48 14.83
N THR A 271 -4.09 7.09 15.85
CA THR A 271 -5.01 5.96 15.88
C THR A 271 -6.40 6.48 16.15
N ALA A 272 -7.33 6.21 15.26
CA ALA A 272 -8.76 6.42 15.49
C ALA A 272 -9.37 5.11 16.02
N TRP A 273 -10.09 5.17 17.11
CA TRP A 273 -10.68 4.00 17.74
C TRP A 273 -11.95 4.36 18.53
N VAL A 274 -12.75 3.38 18.85
CA VAL A 274 -14.06 3.53 19.51
C VAL A 274 -14.05 2.80 20.86
N PRO A 275 -13.86 3.53 22.00
CA PRO A 275 -13.77 2.89 23.32
C PRO A 275 -14.96 2.01 23.71
N SER A 276 -16.17 2.41 23.36
CA SER A 276 -17.39 1.62 23.67
C SER A 276 -17.50 0.29 22.92
N VAL A 277 -16.65 0.07 21.89
CA VAL A 277 -16.63 -1.15 21.06
C VAL A 277 -15.38 -1.98 21.29
N GLN A 278 -14.27 -1.30 21.57
CA GLN A 278 -12.92 -1.88 21.57
C GLN A 278 -12.30 -1.95 22.99
N GLY A 279 -12.93 -1.32 23.98
CA GLY A 279 -12.47 -1.28 25.37
C GLY A 279 -12.90 -2.44 26.22
#